data_e7b9d458c68ea167c5cf12f592e759e7
#
_entry.id   e7b9d458c68ea167c5cf12f592e759e7
#
_cell.length_a   1.000
_cell.length_b   1.000
_cell.length_c   1.000
_cell.angle_alpha   90.00
_cell.angle_beta   90.00
_cell.angle_gamma   90.00
#
_symmetry.space_group_name_H-M   'P 1'
#
loop_
_entity.id
_entity.type
_entity.pdbx_description
1 polymer ?
#
loop_
_entity_poly.entity_id
_entity_poly.type
_entity_poly.pdbx_seq_one_letter_code
_entity_poly.pdbx_strand_id
1 'polypeptide(L)'
;HYDVLTKRPTFGQRLNPSDYYFLESRASTARLDNPNLQPERTVDYEVGFQQALTNSMALKIAAFYKEQRNMVTATRVFDSYPIEYVSVDNLDFSTVKGMTVSYDLRSTNNLAVRASYTLQFAEGTGSNSTSQLNLARSGQPNLRAPIRLSFDQRHALLANIDYRYKGGESYNGPIIGNKRILEKPGVNLQLRAGSGDPYNPQSNFNSRALFTVSPASLQKGSVNGASLPWKFRFDATLDRDFVWQRNEDSREIGINVYFQIFNLLNARNWNAVYRATGNPDDDGYLNSAIGQVFVDEQNSPNSFVEYYTLKLWNPNNWELPRRIRLGVRVNF
;
A
#
# COMPACT_ATOMS: atom_id res chain seq x y z
N HIS A 1 -8.04 24.21 8.32
CA HIS A 1 -7.98 23.20 9.39
C HIS A 1 -6.57 23.12 9.93
N TYR A 2 -6.44 22.99 11.26
CA TYR A 2 -5.18 22.83 11.97
C TYR A 2 -5.39 21.83 13.10
N ASP A 3 -4.61 20.75 13.08
CA ASP A 3 -4.66 19.70 14.09
C ASP A 3 -3.27 19.36 14.63
N VAL A 4 -3.22 19.01 15.92
CA VAL A 4 -2.03 18.47 16.56
C VAL A 4 -2.38 17.11 17.14
N LEU A 5 -1.80 16.07 16.55
CA LEU A 5 -2.00 14.70 16.99
C LEU A 5 -0.75 14.19 17.70
N THR A 6 -0.93 13.47 18.81
CA THR A 6 0.16 12.81 19.52
C THR A 6 -0.08 11.32 19.59
N LYS A 7 0.94 10.54 19.31
CA LYS A 7 0.90 9.08 19.37
C LYS A 7 1.93 8.57 20.37
N ARG A 8 1.51 7.83 21.37
CA ARG A 8 2.43 7.17 22.30
C ARG A 8 3.19 6.06 21.57
N PRO A 9 4.50 5.90 21.83
CA PRO A 9 5.22 4.74 21.36
C PRO A 9 4.55 3.45 21.85
N THR A 10 4.37 2.48 20.97
CA THR A 10 3.71 1.21 21.30
C THR A 10 4.70 0.10 21.69
N PHE A 11 5.99 0.37 21.55
CA PHE A 11 7.08 -0.57 21.82
C PHE A 11 8.32 0.20 22.26
N GLY A 12 9.29 -0.51 22.82
CA GLY A 12 10.59 0.07 23.15
C GLY A 12 10.63 0.88 24.44
N GLN A 13 9.56 0.86 25.25
CA GLN A 13 9.45 1.65 26.48
C GLN A 13 9.76 0.87 27.78
N ARG A 14 9.88 -0.46 27.69
CA ARG A 14 10.10 -1.28 28.89
C ARG A 14 11.58 -1.51 29.12
N LEU A 15 12.12 -0.87 30.13
CA LEU A 15 13.45 -1.20 30.62
C LEU A 15 13.38 -2.57 31.31
N ASN A 16 14.17 -3.52 30.84
CA ASN A 16 14.44 -4.77 31.54
C ASN A 16 15.87 -4.72 32.08
N PRO A 17 16.07 -4.59 33.40
CA PRO A 17 17.39 -4.53 33.97
C PRO A 17 18.29 -5.71 33.62
N SER A 18 17.71 -6.91 33.42
CA SER A 18 18.47 -8.08 33.00
C SER A 18 19.10 -7.94 31.63
N ASP A 19 18.49 -7.17 30.73
CA ASP A 19 19.03 -6.95 29.39
C ASP A 19 20.34 -6.14 29.44
N TYR A 20 20.45 -5.22 30.38
CA TYR A 20 21.69 -4.48 30.63
C TYR A 20 22.76 -5.35 31.30
N TYR A 21 22.38 -6.19 32.23
CA TYR A 21 23.29 -7.12 32.89
C TYR A 21 23.93 -8.10 31.87
N PHE A 22 23.17 -8.57 30.91
CA PHE A 22 23.65 -9.49 29.87
C PHE A 22 24.15 -8.78 28.61
N LEU A 23 24.36 -7.46 28.66
CA LEU A 23 24.72 -6.69 27.45
C LEU A 23 26.05 -7.17 26.84
N GLU A 24 27.03 -7.54 27.64
CA GLU A 24 28.34 -8.06 27.20
C GLU A 24 28.22 -9.46 26.56
N SER A 25 27.30 -10.29 27.06
CA SER A 25 27.10 -11.67 26.55
C SER A 25 26.17 -11.72 25.34
N ARG A 26 25.36 -10.70 25.12
CA ARG A 26 24.51 -10.57 23.94
C ARG A 26 25.29 -9.85 22.85
N ALA A 27 25.14 -10.34 21.61
CA ALA A 27 25.71 -9.66 20.46
C ALA A 27 25.30 -8.17 20.49
N SER A 28 26.23 -7.27 20.21
CA SER A 28 26.01 -5.81 20.15
C SER A 28 24.90 -5.36 19.18
N THR A 29 24.29 -6.29 18.48
CA THR A 29 23.16 -6.11 17.54
C THR A 29 21.80 -6.27 18.20
N ALA A 30 21.71 -6.73 19.46
CA ALA A 30 20.45 -6.79 20.21
C ALA A 30 19.92 -5.37 20.45
N ARG A 31 18.63 -5.17 20.23
CA ARG A 31 17.99 -3.88 20.47
C ARG A 31 17.48 -3.82 21.91
N LEU A 32 17.92 -2.83 22.64
CA LEU A 32 17.40 -2.49 23.97
C LEU A 32 16.30 -1.44 23.89
N ASP A 33 15.38 -1.51 24.81
CA ASP A 33 14.30 -0.55 24.94
C ASP A 33 14.75 0.74 25.62
N ASN A 34 14.11 1.87 25.28
CA ASN A 34 14.37 3.18 25.88
C ASN A 34 13.12 3.68 26.60
N PRO A 35 13.13 3.74 27.96
CA PRO A 35 11.98 4.19 28.73
C PRO A 35 11.71 5.71 28.60
N ASN A 36 12.67 6.49 28.08
CA ASN A 36 12.58 7.94 27.94
C ASN A 36 11.92 8.39 26.62
N LEU A 37 11.36 7.44 25.84
CA LEU A 37 10.70 7.80 24.60
C LEU A 37 9.54 8.77 24.79
N GLN A 38 9.57 9.85 24.01
CA GLN A 38 8.52 10.84 23.96
C GLN A 38 7.43 10.44 22.96
N PRO A 39 6.20 10.95 23.11
CA PRO A 39 5.17 10.78 22.10
C PRO A 39 5.59 11.37 20.75
N GLU A 40 5.31 10.62 19.67
CA GLU A 40 5.41 11.14 18.31
C GLU A 40 4.36 12.24 18.12
N ARG A 41 4.72 13.33 17.47
CA ARG A 41 3.84 14.48 17.23
C ARG A 41 3.63 14.71 15.76
N THR A 42 2.38 14.82 15.33
CA THR A 42 2.00 15.22 13.98
C THR A 42 1.26 16.54 14.03
N VAL A 43 1.69 17.50 13.23
CA VAL A 43 0.99 18.76 12.99
C VAL A 43 0.45 18.73 11.57
N ASP A 44 -0.86 18.92 11.42
CA ASP A 44 -1.56 18.88 10.14
C ASP A 44 -2.15 20.26 9.83
N TYR A 45 -1.79 20.80 8.68
CA TYR A 45 -2.33 22.04 8.12
C TYR A 45 -3.09 21.69 6.84
N GLU A 46 -4.36 22.04 6.78
CA GLU A 46 -5.17 21.89 5.58
C GLU A 46 -5.87 23.20 5.24
N VAL A 47 -5.77 23.62 3.99
CA VAL A 47 -6.57 24.70 3.41
C VAL A 47 -7.34 24.12 2.24
N GLY A 48 -8.65 24.36 2.21
CA GLY A 48 -9.51 23.77 1.19
C GLY A 48 -10.62 24.72 0.77
N PHE A 49 -11.09 24.46 -0.44
CA PHE A 49 -12.23 25.11 -1.05
C PHE A 49 -13.24 24.05 -1.45
N GLN A 50 -14.50 24.24 -1.09
CA GLN A 50 -15.60 23.37 -1.49
C GLN A 50 -16.71 24.21 -2.09
N GLN A 51 -17.13 23.84 -3.28
CA GLN A 51 -18.22 24.51 -3.97
C GLN A 51 -19.28 23.51 -4.42
N ALA A 52 -20.53 23.81 -4.14
CA ALA A 52 -21.64 23.17 -4.80
C ALA A 52 -21.79 23.74 -6.20
N LEU A 53 -21.56 22.92 -7.23
CA LEU A 53 -21.71 23.30 -8.63
C LEU A 53 -23.21 23.30 -9.02
N THR A 54 -23.96 22.36 -8.48
CA THR A 54 -25.42 22.26 -8.58
C THR A 54 -25.96 21.70 -7.25
N ASN A 55 -27.29 21.56 -7.14
CA ASN A 55 -27.92 20.94 -5.95
C ASN A 55 -27.48 19.50 -5.68
N SER A 56 -26.91 18.83 -6.68
CA SER A 56 -26.47 17.42 -6.60
C SER A 56 -24.98 17.22 -6.85
N MET A 57 -24.22 18.26 -7.21
CA MET A 57 -22.80 18.17 -7.52
C MET A 57 -21.97 19.05 -6.60
N ALA A 58 -20.87 18.52 -6.08
CA ALA A 58 -19.89 19.26 -5.28
C ALA A 58 -18.47 18.97 -5.75
N LEU A 59 -17.63 19.99 -5.75
CA LEU A 59 -16.19 19.91 -5.99
C LEU A 59 -15.48 20.41 -4.72
N LYS A 60 -14.54 19.61 -4.21
CA LYS A 60 -13.64 20.00 -3.11
C LYS A 60 -12.20 19.96 -3.63
N ILE A 61 -11.45 21.01 -3.38
CA ILE A 61 -10.00 21.08 -3.59
C ILE A 61 -9.37 21.43 -2.25
N ALA A 62 -8.44 20.64 -1.79
CA ALA A 62 -7.73 20.87 -0.54
C ALA A 62 -6.22 20.68 -0.73
N ALA A 63 -5.44 21.60 -0.20
CA ALA A 63 -4.00 21.46 -0.07
C ALA A 63 -3.68 21.15 1.39
N PHE A 64 -2.75 20.23 1.62
CA PHE A 64 -2.35 19.79 2.96
C PHE A 64 -0.84 19.79 3.12
N TYR A 65 -0.41 20.06 4.36
CA TYR A 65 0.97 19.93 4.81
C TYR A 65 0.98 19.30 6.19
N LYS A 66 1.62 18.13 6.31
CA LYS A 66 1.76 17.37 7.55
C LYS A 66 3.21 17.30 7.95
N GLU A 67 3.51 17.63 9.18
CA GLU A 67 4.82 17.53 9.76
C GLU A 67 4.78 16.54 10.91
N GLN A 68 5.62 15.51 10.83
CA GLN A 68 5.78 14.52 11.90
C GLN A 68 7.15 14.73 12.54
N ARG A 69 7.16 14.85 13.84
CA ARG A 69 8.36 15.02 14.67
C ARG A 69 8.41 13.98 15.77
N ASN A 70 9.61 13.79 16.31
CA ASN A 70 9.87 12.82 17.37
C ASN A 70 9.47 11.39 16.97
N MET A 71 9.62 11.05 15.70
CA MET A 71 9.36 9.69 15.23
C MET A 71 10.41 8.74 15.80
N VAL A 72 9.95 7.60 16.30
CA VAL A 72 10.82 6.60 16.90
C VAL A 72 11.60 5.85 15.84
N THR A 73 12.93 5.78 15.99
CA THR A 73 13.81 5.03 15.09
C THR A 73 14.88 4.26 15.88
N ALA A 74 15.38 3.19 15.27
CA ALA A 74 16.52 2.46 15.80
C ALA A 74 17.80 3.30 15.67
N THR A 75 18.58 3.36 16.72
CA THR A 75 19.85 4.08 16.77
C THR A 75 20.88 3.28 17.55
N ARG A 76 22.17 3.55 17.32
CA ARG A 76 23.25 3.04 18.14
C ARG A 76 23.59 4.04 19.22
N VAL A 77 23.71 3.56 20.45
CA VAL A 77 24.21 4.33 21.60
C VAL A 77 25.71 4.14 21.60
N PHE A 78 26.43 5.20 21.16
CA PHE A 78 27.88 5.23 21.15
C PHE A 78 28.41 5.60 22.55
N ASP A 79 29.69 5.31 22.78
CA ASP A 79 30.42 5.66 24.04
C ASP A 79 29.73 5.16 25.31
N SER A 80 28.95 4.08 25.25
CA SER A 80 28.26 3.49 26.38
C SER A 80 29.10 2.40 27.04
N TYR A 81 28.97 2.30 28.40
CA TYR A 81 29.60 1.24 29.17
C TYR A 81 28.59 0.11 29.46
N PRO A 82 28.96 -1.19 29.45
CA PRO A 82 30.28 -1.75 29.13
C PRO A 82 30.60 -1.84 27.64
N ILE A 83 29.62 -1.80 26.79
CA ILE A 83 29.73 -1.86 25.32
C ILE A 83 28.67 -0.98 24.66
N GLU A 84 28.93 -0.57 23.41
CA GLU A 84 27.92 0.06 22.58
C GLU A 84 26.79 -0.89 22.23
N TYR A 85 25.58 -0.37 22.16
CA TYR A 85 24.40 -1.19 21.88
C TYR A 85 23.40 -0.46 20.97
N VAL A 86 22.46 -1.21 20.39
CA VAL A 86 21.37 -0.66 19.60
C VAL A 86 20.16 -0.40 20.50
N SER A 87 19.57 0.78 20.38
CA SER A 87 18.36 1.17 21.10
C SER A 87 17.37 1.84 20.14
N VAL A 88 16.34 2.46 20.65
CA VAL A 88 15.39 3.31 19.94
C VAL A 88 15.36 4.70 20.56
N ASP A 89 15.17 5.72 19.72
CA ASP A 89 15.07 7.10 20.18
C ASP A 89 14.16 7.91 19.23
N ASN A 90 13.72 9.09 19.69
CA ASN A 90 12.87 10.02 18.96
C ASN A 90 13.69 10.92 18.02
N LEU A 91 14.31 10.34 17.01
CA LEU A 91 15.26 11.03 16.15
C LEU A 91 14.72 11.38 14.76
N ASP A 92 13.76 10.62 14.25
CA ASP A 92 13.27 10.79 12.89
C ASP A 92 12.20 11.88 12.79
N PHE A 93 12.10 12.45 11.60
CA PHE A 93 11.04 13.37 11.22
C PHE A 93 10.59 13.09 9.80
N SER A 94 9.38 13.53 9.45
CA SER A 94 8.88 13.48 8.09
C SER A 94 7.97 14.65 7.77
N THR A 95 7.89 14.98 6.49
CA THR A 95 6.94 15.94 5.94
C THR A 95 6.15 15.30 4.80
N VAL A 96 4.85 15.51 4.80
CA VAL A 96 3.97 15.07 3.72
C VAL A 96 3.19 16.29 3.24
N LYS A 97 3.35 16.66 1.98
CA LYS A 97 2.67 17.81 1.37
C LYS A 97 1.97 17.38 0.10
N GLY A 98 0.83 17.99 -0.18
CA GLY A 98 0.09 17.60 -1.36
C GLY A 98 -1.22 18.36 -1.55
N MET A 99 -2.00 17.85 -2.51
CA MET A 99 -3.34 18.35 -2.77
C MET A 99 -4.27 17.19 -3.10
N THR A 100 -5.54 17.37 -2.74
CA THR A 100 -6.62 16.44 -3.07
C THR A 100 -7.71 17.18 -3.82
N VAL A 101 -8.17 16.62 -4.93
CA VAL A 101 -9.35 17.07 -5.66
C VAL A 101 -10.40 15.99 -5.54
N SER A 102 -11.58 16.32 -5.04
CA SER A 102 -12.69 15.40 -4.87
C SER A 102 -13.94 15.92 -5.57
N TYR A 103 -14.58 15.04 -6.30
CA TYR A 103 -15.84 15.29 -6.99
C TYR A 103 -16.91 14.34 -6.48
N ASP A 104 -18.06 14.87 -6.08
CA ASP A 104 -19.20 14.11 -5.59
C ASP A 104 -20.44 14.50 -6.38
N LEU A 105 -21.03 13.54 -7.08
CA LEU A 105 -22.34 13.62 -7.72
C LEU A 105 -23.29 12.72 -6.95
N ARG A 106 -24.25 13.31 -6.25
CA ARG A 106 -25.35 12.57 -5.63
C ARG A 106 -26.25 11.98 -6.71
N SER A 107 -26.94 10.89 -6.38
CA SER A 107 -27.80 10.18 -7.34
C SER A 107 -28.73 11.13 -8.11
N THR A 108 -28.38 11.39 -9.36
CA THR A 108 -29.14 12.21 -10.32
C THR A 108 -29.32 11.38 -11.59
N ASN A 109 -30.56 11.22 -12.05
CA ASN A 109 -30.87 10.38 -13.21
C ASN A 109 -30.26 8.97 -13.13
N ASN A 110 -30.38 8.32 -11.96
CA ASN A 110 -29.86 6.98 -11.66
C ASN A 110 -28.32 6.90 -11.49
N LEU A 111 -27.57 7.97 -11.71
CA LEU A 111 -26.12 7.98 -11.66
C LEU A 111 -25.64 8.68 -10.37
N ALA A 112 -24.76 8.00 -9.63
CA ALA A 112 -23.98 8.60 -8.54
C ALA A 112 -22.49 8.40 -8.84
N VAL A 113 -21.67 9.42 -8.63
CA VAL A 113 -20.23 9.39 -8.88
C VAL A 113 -19.50 9.98 -7.68
N ARG A 114 -18.49 9.30 -7.20
CA ARG A 114 -17.49 9.83 -6.27
C ARG A 114 -16.12 9.59 -6.84
N ALA A 115 -15.37 10.65 -7.05
CA ALA A 115 -14.01 10.56 -7.54
C ALA A 115 -13.11 11.41 -6.66
N SER A 116 -11.90 10.92 -6.39
CA SER A 116 -10.86 11.67 -5.70
C SER A 116 -9.52 11.42 -6.34
N TYR A 117 -8.77 12.48 -6.50
CA TYR A 117 -7.39 12.46 -6.95
C TYR A 117 -6.51 13.11 -5.90
N THR A 118 -5.44 12.45 -5.50
CA THR A 118 -4.45 12.97 -4.56
C THR A 118 -3.08 12.99 -5.24
N LEU A 119 -2.43 14.14 -5.16
CA LEU A 119 -1.02 14.33 -5.45
C LEU A 119 -0.31 14.56 -4.11
N GLN A 120 0.69 13.74 -3.78
CA GLN A 120 1.46 13.92 -2.54
C GLN A 120 2.95 13.73 -2.74
N PHE A 121 3.73 14.33 -1.85
CA PHE A 121 5.17 14.18 -1.72
C PHE A 121 5.47 13.91 -0.25
N ALA A 122 6.04 12.75 0.03
CA ALA A 122 6.38 12.33 1.38
C ALA A 122 7.91 12.15 1.50
N GLU A 123 8.54 12.94 2.35
CA GLU A 123 9.98 12.98 2.56
C GLU A 123 10.29 12.99 4.06
N GLY A 124 11.40 12.37 4.48
CA GLY A 124 11.82 12.32 5.89
C GLY A 124 13.08 11.53 6.07
N THR A 125 13.52 11.35 7.29
CA THR A 125 14.76 10.62 7.64
C THR A 125 14.53 9.11 7.77
N GLY A 126 13.28 8.65 7.96
CA GLY A 126 12.91 7.26 8.04
C GLY A 126 11.41 7.04 7.79
N SER A 127 11.06 5.92 7.17
CA SER A 127 9.67 5.57 6.88
C SER A 127 8.97 4.88 8.07
N ASN A 128 9.74 4.27 8.95
CA ASN A 128 9.28 3.59 10.16
C ASN A 128 10.45 3.38 11.15
N SER A 129 10.14 2.90 12.34
CA SER A 129 11.11 2.71 13.43
C SER A 129 12.26 1.72 13.14
N THR A 130 12.16 0.93 12.08
CA THR A 130 13.21 -0.03 11.68
C THR A 130 13.96 0.38 10.43
N SER A 131 13.62 1.50 9.81
CA SER A 131 14.23 1.97 8.56
C SER A 131 15.75 2.08 8.66
N GLN A 132 16.26 2.50 9.80
CA GLN A 132 17.69 2.70 10.05
C GLN A 132 18.35 1.60 10.89
N LEU A 133 17.63 0.51 11.19
CA LEU A 133 18.12 -0.58 12.05
C LEU A 133 19.43 -1.22 11.54
N ASN A 134 19.56 -1.39 10.24
CA ASN A 134 20.78 -1.98 9.66
C ASN A 134 21.99 -1.06 9.82
N LEU A 135 21.81 0.26 9.70
CA LEU A 135 22.86 1.24 9.99
C LEU A 135 23.29 1.16 11.46
N ALA A 136 22.31 1.20 12.37
CA ALA A 136 22.57 1.08 13.80
C ALA A 136 23.32 -0.21 14.16
N ARG A 137 22.96 -1.35 13.55
CA ARG A 137 23.62 -2.64 13.76
C ARG A 137 25.03 -2.69 13.19
N SER A 138 25.29 -2.01 12.08
CA SER A 138 26.61 -1.93 11.47
C SER A 138 27.53 -0.89 12.08
N GLY A 139 27.11 -0.22 13.16
CA GLY A 139 27.90 0.83 13.83
C GLY A 139 27.93 2.15 13.07
N GLN A 140 26.99 2.37 12.16
CA GLN A 140 26.89 3.61 11.40
C GLN A 140 25.90 4.58 12.07
N PRO A 141 26.15 5.90 12.00
CA PRO A 141 25.21 6.89 12.50
C PRO A 141 23.92 6.90 11.66
N ASN A 142 22.82 7.35 12.27
CA ASN A 142 21.55 7.53 11.60
C ASN A 142 21.64 8.57 10.48
N LEU A 143 20.94 8.30 9.36
CA LEU A 143 20.78 9.27 8.28
C LEU A 143 19.98 10.48 8.76
N ARG A 144 20.44 11.67 8.42
CA ARG A 144 19.78 12.93 8.77
C ARG A 144 19.27 13.71 7.57
N ALA A 145 19.67 13.33 6.37
CA ALA A 145 19.16 13.91 5.14
C ALA A 145 17.76 13.38 4.85
N PRO A 146 16.80 14.24 4.50
CA PRO A 146 15.50 13.81 4.03
C PRO A 146 15.61 12.96 2.77
N ILE A 147 14.95 11.81 2.79
CA ILE A 147 14.83 10.88 1.68
C ILE A 147 13.36 10.68 1.35
N ARG A 148 13.06 10.20 0.16
CA ARG A 148 11.73 9.77 -0.23
C ARG A 148 11.27 8.63 0.68
N LEU A 149 10.07 8.73 1.24
CA LEU A 149 9.53 7.69 2.13
C LEU A 149 8.95 6.51 1.35
N SER A 150 8.93 5.33 1.95
CA SER A 150 8.47 4.10 1.30
C SER A 150 6.99 4.12 0.91
N PHE A 151 6.19 5.00 1.51
CA PHE A 151 4.78 5.19 1.21
C PHE A 151 4.49 6.44 0.34
N ASP A 152 5.51 7.01 -0.29
CA ASP A 152 5.36 8.16 -1.20
C ASP A 152 4.76 7.73 -2.55
N GLN A 153 3.46 7.40 -2.55
CA GLN A 153 2.70 7.22 -3.77
C GLN A 153 2.29 8.60 -4.29
N ARG A 154 2.98 9.08 -5.34
CA ARG A 154 2.83 10.45 -5.85
C ARG A 154 1.43 10.76 -6.35
N HIS A 155 0.81 9.83 -7.04
CA HIS A 155 -0.50 9.99 -7.65
C HIS A 155 -1.42 8.86 -7.19
N ALA A 156 -2.58 9.19 -6.68
CA ALA A 156 -3.64 8.24 -6.34
C ALA A 156 -4.98 8.74 -6.88
N LEU A 157 -5.64 7.94 -7.70
CA LEU A 157 -6.96 8.18 -8.25
C LEU A 157 -7.90 7.08 -7.78
N LEU A 158 -8.99 7.47 -7.16
CA LEU A 158 -10.10 6.60 -6.78
C LEU A 158 -11.37 7.14 -7.42
N ALA A 159 -12.14 6.28 -8.09
CA ALA A 159 -13.45 6.64 -8.57
C ALA A 159 -14.43 5.51 -8.31
N ASN A 160 -15.62 5.87 -7.85
CA ASN A 160 -16.75 4.98 -7.67
C ASN A 160 -17.92 5.54 -8.47
N ILE A 161 -18.44 4.73 -9.37
CA ILE A 161 -19.57 5.06 -10.25
C ILE A 161 -20.67 4.06 -9.95
N ASP A 162 -21.82 4.52 -9.50
CA ASP A 162 -22.98 3.69 -9.25
C ASP A 162 -24.11 4.12 -10.19
N TYR A 163 -24.61 3.19 -10.96
CA TYR A 163 -25.78 3.40 -11.82
C TYR A 163 -26.86 2.42 -11.42
N ARG A 164 -28.00 2.95 -10.93
CA ARG A 164 -29.07 2.13 -10.36
C ARG A 164 -30.44 2.62 -10.80
N TYR A 165 -31.23 1.74 -11.38
CA TYR A 165 -32.64 2.01 -11.61
C TYR A 165 -33.42 1.92 -10.30
N LYS A 166 -34.32 2.87 -10.09
CA LYS A 166 -35.25 2.88 -8.96
C LYS A 166 -36.32 1.81 -9.14
N GLY A 167 -37.00 1.47 -8.07
CA GLY A 167 -38.17 0.58 -8.11
C GLY A 167 -39.48 1.32 -7.93
N GLY A 168 -40.60 0.63 -8.17
CA GLY A 168 -41.94 1.15 -7.94
C GLY A 168 -42.32 2.31 -8.86
N GLU A 169 -43.02 3.32 -8.32
CA GLU A 169 -43.48 4.47 -9.10
C GLU A 169 -42.35 5.38 -9.61
N SER A 170 -41.20 5.34 -8.95
CA SER A 170 -40.02 6.12 -9.35
C SER A 170 -39.16 5.43 -10.42
N TYR A 171 -39.63 4.32 -10.99
CA TYR A 171 -38.92 3.62 -12.05
C TYR A 171 -38.91 4.43 -13.36
N ASN A 172 -37.72 4.70 -13.87
CA ASN A 172 -37.49 5.46 -15.09
C ASN A 172 -36.73 4.67 -16.17
N GLY A 173 -36.73 3.34 -16.05
CA GLY A 173 -36.07 2.45 -16.99
C GLY A 173 -36.96 1.95 -18.14
N PRO A 174 -36.43 1.13 -19.05
CA PRO A 174 -37.18 0.59 -20.17
C PRO A 174 -38.29 -0.38 -19.70
N ILE A 175 -39.48 -0.26 -20.31
CA ILE A 175 -40.60 -1.15 -20.10
C ILE A 175 -40.80 -1.98 -21.38
N ILE A 176 -40.76 -3.32 -21.28
CA ILE A 176 -40.96 -4.23 -22.38
C ILE A 176 -42.15 -5.13 -22.06
N GLY A 177 -43.16 -5.14 -22.93
CA GLY A 177 -44.34 -5.96 -22.73
C GLY A 177 -45.05 -5.75 -21.39
N ASN A 178 -45.20 -4.51 -20.97
CA ASN A 178 -45.81 -4.09 -19.70
C ASN A 178 -45.02 -4.56 -18.43
N LYS A 179 -43.77 -5.04 -18.56
CA LYS A 179 -42.91 -5.47 -17.46
C LYS A 179 -41.72 -4.54 -17.31
N ARG A 180 -41.41 -4.15 -16.08
CA ARG A 180 -40.25 -3.35 -15.69
C ARG A 180 -39.04 -4.26 -15.58
N ILE A 181 -38.39 -4.58 -16.70
CA ILE A 181 -37.32 -5.60 -16.76
C ILE A 181 -36.10 -5.18 -15.93
N LEU A 182 -35.76 -3.88 -15.92
CA LEU A 182 -34.65 -3.32 -15.18
C LEU A 182 -35.14 -2.60 -13.91
N GLU A 183 -36.02 -3.21 -13.14
CA GLU A 183 -36.42 -2.68 -11.84
C GLU A 183 -35.41 -3.12 -10.77
N LYS A 184 -34.84 -2.12 -10.05
CA LYS A 184 -33.84 -2.28 -8.96
C LYS A 184 -32.50 -2.96 -9.30
N PRO A 185 -32.06 -3.18 -10.57
CA PRO A 185 -30.66 -3.56 -10.77
C PRO A 185 -29.74 -2.35 -10.54
N GLY A 186 -28.56 -2.65 -10.06
CA GLY A 186 -27.46 -1.71 -9.91
C GLY A 186 -26.20 -2.21 -10.61
N VAL A 187 -25.42 -1.27 -11.14
CA VAL A 187 -24.06 -1.48 -11.64
C VAL A 187 -23.15 -0.55 -10.88
N ASN A 188 -22.24 -1.10 -10.12
CA ASN A 188 -21.21 -0.33 -9.43
C ASN A 188 -19.85 -0.61 -10.07
N LEU A 189 -19.15 0.44 -10.45
CA LEU A 189 -17.80 0.39 -11.00
C LEU A 189 -16.85 1.11 -10.05
N GLN A 190 -15.78 0.44 -9.65
CA GLN A 190 -14.68 1.01 -8.87
C GLN A 190 -13.43 1.07 -9.72
N LEU A 191 -12.87 2.26 -9.88
CA LEU A 191 -11.56 2.49 -10.48
C LEU A 191 -10.57 2.86 -9.38
N ARG A 192 -9.41 2.20 -9.37
CA ARG A 192 -8.23 2.57 -8.59
C ARG A 192 -7.06 2.66 -9.54
N ALA A 193 -6.41 3.82 -9.56
CA ALA A 193 -5.17 4.01 -10.30
C ALA A 193 -4.18 4.77 -9.43
N GLY A 194 -2.92 4.41 -9.50
CA GLY A 194 -1.89 5.08 -8.71
C GLY A 194 -0.50 4.88 -9.27
N SER A 195 0.37 5.83 -8.99
CA SER A 195 1.79 5.66 -9.25
C SER A 195 2.33 4.52 -8.39
N GLY A 196 3.33 3.80 -8.91
CA GLY A 196 3.94 2.70 -8.17
C GLY A 196 4.64 3.17 -6.89
N ASP A 197 4.70 2.24 -5.93
CA ASP A 197 5.38 2.46 -4.66
C ASP A 197 6.89 2.58 -4.87
N PRO A 198 7.59 3.37 -4.03
CA PRO A 198 9.04 3.46 -4.08
C PRO A 198 9.73 2.16 -3.65
N TYR A 199 10.89 1.89 -4.22
CA TYR A 199 11.76 0.81 -3.76
C TYR A 199 13.24 1.21 -3.83
N ASN A 200 14.10 0.45 -3.12
CA ASN A 200 15.55 0.63 -3.12
C ASN A 200 16.19 -0.16 -4.26
N PRO A 201 16.65 0.47 -5.35
CA PRO A 201 17.39 -0.23 -6.37
C PRO A 201 18.74 -0.72 -5.85
N GLN A 202 19.23 -1.84 -6.39
CA GLN A 202 20.51 -2.45 -6.05
C GLN A 202 21.43 -2.47 -7.26
N SER A 203 22.73 -2.35 -7.02
CA SER A 203 23.75 -2.46 -8.07
C SER A 203 24.22 -3.90 -8.30
N ASN A 204 23.96 -4.78 -7.33
CA ASN A 204 24.30 -6.19 -7.40
C ASN A 204 23.02 -7.04 -7.36
N PHE A 205 23.08 -8.18 -8.01
CA PHE A 205 22.03 -9.19 -7.91
C PHE A 205 22.32 -10.14 -6.73
N ASN A 206 21.26 -10.62 -6.09
CA ASN A 206 21.34 -11.68 -5.10
C ASN A 206 20.94 -12.98 -5.77
N SER A 207 21.92 -13.82 -6.12
CA SER A 207 21.64 -15.11 -6.73
C SER A 207 20.83 -16.00 -5.79
N ARG A 208 19.68 -16.45 -6.26
CA ARG A 208 18.88 -17.47 -5.56
C ARG A 208 19.43 -18.89 -5.77
N ALA A 209 20.37 -19.07 -6.69
CA ALA A 209 21.04 -20.36 -6.90
C ALA A 209 22.07 -20.66 -5.81
N LEU A 210 22.73 -19.64 -5.31
CA LEU A 210 23.73 -19.80 -4.26
C LEU A 210 23.05 -19.85 -2.89
N PHE A 211 23.02 -21.01 -2.28
CA PHE A 211 22.49 -21.24 -0.92
C PHE A 211 23.39 -20.70 0.20
N THR A 212 24.56 -20.22 -0.16
CA THR A 212 25.53 -19.62 0.76
C THR A 212 25.33 -18.12 0.80
N VAL A 213 25.68 -17.52 1.91
CA VAL A 213 25.59 -16.11 2.28
C VAL A 213 25.25 -15.15 1.12
N SER A 214 24.02 -14.64 1.12
CA SER A 214 23.67 -13.56 0.19
C SER A 214 24.69 -12.43 0.35
N PRO A 215 25.36 -11.99 -0.73
CA PRO A 215 26.23 -10.84 -0.65
C PRO A 215 25.46 -9.64 -0.12
N ALA A 216 26.12 -8.77 0.64
CA ALA A 216 25.51 -7.57 1.13
C ALA A 216 24.83 -6.80 -0.01
N SER A 217 23.60 -6.38 0.23
CA SER A 217 22.84 -5.60 -0.74
C SER A 217 23.52 -4.24 -0.94
N LEU A 218 24.08 -4.01 -2.12
CA LEU A 218 24.69 -2.74 -2.49
C LEU A 218 23.62 -1.84 -3.11
N GLN A 219 23.29 -0.76 -2.42
CA GLN A 219 22.30 0.21 -2.88
C GLN A 219 22.80 0.97 -4.12
N LYS A 220 21.93 1.16 -5.10
CA LYS A 220 22.17 1.97 -6.29
C LYS A 220 21.41 3.28 -6.17
N GLY A 221 22.13 4.40 -6.07
CA GLY A 221 21.51 5.72 -5.94
C GLY A 221 20.92 5.99 -4.54
N SER A 222 19.86 6.77 -4.47
CA SER A 222 19.21 7.16 -3.23
C SER A 222 18.28 6.07 -2.67
N VAL A 223 18.04 6.10 -1.35
CA VAL A 223 17.03 5.28 -0.69
C VAL A 223 15.65 5.60 -1.30
N ASN A 224 14.87 4.56 -1.63
CA ASN A 224 13.58 4.69 -2.30
C ASN A 224 13.66 5.48 -3.63
N GLY A 225 14.81 5.42 -4.33
CA GLY A 225 15.10 6.22 -5.52
C GLY A 225 14.41 5.76 -6.79
N ALA A 226 13.89 4.55 -6.83
CA ALA A 226 13.10 4.02 -7.95
C ALA A 226 11.63 3.82 -7.57
N SER A 227 10.76 3.69 -8.56
CA SER A 227 9.33 3.43 -8.36
C SER A 227 8.88 2.25 -9.21
N LEU A 228 7.94 1.47 -8.68
CA LEU A 228 7.19 0.49 -9.45
C LEU A 228 6.38 1.18 -10.56
N PRO A 229 5.95 0.46 -11.59
CA PRO A 229 5.02 0.98 -12.59
C PRO A 229 3.68 1.41 -11.98
N TRP A 230 2.92 2.19 -12.75
CA TRP A 230 1.56 2.53 -12.39
C TRP A 230 0.70 1.27 -12.22
N LYS A 231 -0.18 1.30 -11.22
CA LYS A 231 -1.17 0.26 -10.94
C LYS A 231 -2.55 0.73 -11.39
N PHE A 232 -3.27 -0.14 -12.09
CA PHE A 232 -4.64 0.13 -12.53
C PHE A 232 -5.52 -1.05 -12.16
N ARG A 233 -6.65 -0.78 -11.50
CA ARG A 233 -7.60 -1.80 -11.14
C ARG A 233 -9.03 -1.30 -11.34
N PHE A 234 -9.81 -2.08 -12.07
CA PHE A 234 -11.24 -1.90 -12.24
C PHE A 234 -11.95 -3.08 -11.58
N ASP A 235 -12.86 -2.77 -10.68
CA ASP A 235 -13.76 -3.75 -10.07
C ASP A 235 -15.20 -3.40 -10.51
N ALA A 236 -16.02 -4.40 -10.82
CA ALA A 236 -17.41 -4.23 -11.21
C ALA A 236 -18.30 -5.08 -10.31
N THR A 237 -19.42 -4.52 -9.89
CA THR A 237 -20.48 -5.24 -9.18
C THR A 237 -21.79 -5.00 -9.90
N LEU A 238 -22.45 -6.08 -10.28
CA LEU A 238 -23.82 -6.10 -10.78
C LEU A 238 -24.69 -6.67 -9.66
N ASP A 239 -25.72 -5.98 -9.26
CA ASP A 239 -26.62 -6.47 -8.24
C ASP A 239 -28.08 -6.20 -8.56
N ARG A 240 -28.96 -6.98 -7.98
CA ARG A 240 -30.41 -6.79 -8.09
C ARG A 240 -31.08 -7.16 -6.80
N ASP A 241 -31.96 -6.26 -6.34
CA ASP A 241 -32.80 -6.47 -5.18
C ASP A 241 -34.15 -7.07 -5.60
N PHE A 242 -34.53 -8.14 -4.93
CA PHE A 242 -35.87 -8.75 -4.98
C PHE A 242 -36.50 -8.61 -3.60
N VAL A 243 -37.76 -8.22 -3.58
CA VAL A 243 -38.57 -8.21 -2.34
C VAL A 243 -39.58 -9.34 -2.45
N TRP A 244 -39.56 -10.23 -1.48
CA TRP A 244 -40.53 -11.31 -1.36
C TRP A 244 -41.34 -11.12 -0.10
N GLN A 245 -42.67 -11.06 -0.25
CA GLN A 245 -43.62 -10.94 0.84
C GLN A 245 -44.69 -12.01 0.64
N ARG A 246 -44.92 -12.83 1.65
CA ARG A 246 -45.84 -13.97 1.53
C ARG A 246 -47.30 -13.52 1.60
N ASN A 247 -47.62 -12.59 2.50
CA ASN A 247 -48.94 -11.96 2.69
C ASN A 247 -48.72 -10.49 3.08
N GLU A 248 -49.74 -9.65 2.92
CA GLU A 248 -49.68 -8.21 3.24
C GLU A 248 -49.25 -7.94 4.69
N ASP A 249 -49.62 -8.83 5.65
CA ASP A 249 -49.25 -8.73 7.08
C ASP A 249 -47.94 -9.42 7.44
N SER A 250 -47.26 -10.05 6.48
CA SER A 250 -45.99 -10.75 6.74
C SER A 250 -44.78 -9.85 6.54
N ARG A 251 -43.68 -10.09 7.28
CA ARG A 251 -42.41 -9.39 7.06
C ARG A 251 -41.97 -9.51 5.63
N GLU A 252 -41.48 -8.40 5.08
CA GLU A 252 -40.79 -8.38 3.80
C GLU A 252 -39.43 -9.05 3.93
N ILE A 253 -39.11 -9.97 3.04
CA ILE A 253 -37.80 -10.59 2.91
C ILE A 253 -37.12 -9.97 1.69
N GLY A 254 -36.05 -9.23 1.95
CA GLY A 254 -35.20 -8.67 0.90
C GLY A 254 -34.15 -9.70 0.46
N ILE A 255 -34.10 -10.02 -0.84
CA ILE A 255 -33.10 -10.90 -1.43
C ILE A 255 -32.29 -10.08 -2.43
N ASN A 256 -31.01 -9.84 -2.13
CA ASN A 256 -30.08 -9.21 -3.05
C ASN A 256 -29.18 -10.27 -3.68
N VAL A 257 -29.25 -10.39 -5.00
CA VAL A 257 -28.36 -11.24 -5.80
C VAL A 257 -27.30 -10.35 -6.43
N TYR A 258 -26.03 -10.70 -6.23
CA TYR A 258 -24.92 -9.90 -6.74
C TYR A 258 -23.88 -10.74 -7.47
N PHE A 259 -23.31 -10.15 -8.50
CA PHE A 259 -22.21 -10.67 -9.29
C PHE A 259 -21.05 -9.67 -9.26
N GLN A 260 -19.92 -10.07 -8.67
CA GLN A 260 -18.75 -9.23 -8.49
C GLN A 260 -17.60 -9.72 -9.36
N ILE A 261 -16.98 -8.81 -10.08
CA ILE A 261 -15.77 -9.06 -10.86
C ILE A 261 -14.67 -8.15 -10.29
N PHE A 262 -13.69 -8.75 -9.65
CA PHE A 262 -12.49 -8.06 -9.21
C PHE A 262 -11.45 -8.09 -10.32
N ASN A 263 -10.79 -6.96 -10.56
CA ASN A 263 -9.83 -6.79 -11.63
C ASN A 263 -10.44 -7.15 -13.01
N LEU A 264 -11.50 -6.42 -13.40
CA LEU A 264 -12.28 -6.64 -14.62
C LEU A 264 -11.40 -6.73 -15.88
N LEU A 265 -10.38 -5.88 -15.97
CA LEU A 265 -9.46 -5.83 -17.12
C LEU A 265 -8.36 -6.89 -17.07
N ASN A 266 -8.29 -7.69 -15.98
CA ASN A 266 -7.20 -8.63 -15.72
C ASN A 266 -5.81 -7.97 -15.82
N ALA A 267 -5.69 -6.73 -15.32
CA ALA A 267 -4.45 -5.97 -15.33
C ALA A 267 -3.39 -6.70 -14.49
N ARG A 268 -2.18 -6.78 -15.02
CA ARG A 268 -1.03 -7.37 -14.32
C ARG A 268 -0.25 -6.27 -13.61
N ASN A 269 -0.68 -5.93 -12.40
CA ASN A 269 -0.01 -4.95 -11.55
C ASN A 269 1.13 -5.60 -10.76
N TRP A 270 2.22 -4.86 -10.58
CA TRP A 270 3.38 -5.32 -9.82
C TRP A 270 3.27 -4.89 -8.35
N ASN A 271 3.47 -5.84 -7.44
CA ASN A 271 3.59 -5.57 -6.00
C ASN A 271 5.05 -5.42 -5.56
N ALA A 272 5.94 -6.17 -6.20
CA ALA A 272 7.36 -6.15 -5.90
C ALA A 272 8.17 -6.48 -7.15
N VAL A 273 9.46 -6.14 -7.11
CA VAL A 273 10.43 -6.44 -8.16
C VAL A 273 11.73 -6.93 -7.55
N TYR A 274 12.52 -7.62 -8.34
CA TYR A 274 13.93 -7.86 -8.03
C TYR A 274 14.68 -6.54 -8.15
N ARG A 275 15.32 -6.11 -7.07
CA ARG A 275 15.84 -4.74 -6.92
C ARG A 275 17.01 -4.42 -7.85
N ALA A 276 17.72 -5.45 -8.34
CA ALA A 276 18.84 -5.28 -9.27
C ALA A 276 18.37 -4.94 -10.70
N THR A 277 17.29 -5.58 -11.15
CA THR A 277 16.75 -5.42 -12.50
C THR A 277 15.56 -4.47 -12.57
N GLY A 278 14.80 -4.35 -11.47
CA GLY A 278 13.51 -3.67 -11.48
C GLY A 278 12.40 -4.49 -12.17
N ASN A 279 12.60 -5.80 -12.35
CA ASN A 279 11.66 -6.72 -13.01
C ASN A 279 11.05 -7.67 -11.98
N PRO A 280 9.74 -8.02 -12.05
CA PRO A 280 9.12 -8.96 -11.11
C PRO A 280 9.54 -10.42 -11.31
N ASP A 281 10.06 -10.80 -12.48
CA ASP A 281 10.35 -12.18 -12.88
C ASP A 281 11.84 -12.43 -13.24
N ASP A 282 12.72 -11.44 -13.11
CA ASP A 282 14.14 -11.53 -13.43
C ASP A 282 15.00 -10.87 -12.35
N ASP A 283 15.87 -11.63 -11.70
CA ASP A 283 16.83 -11.12 -10.71
C ASP A 283 18.16 -10.67 -11.32
N GLY A 284 18.35 -10.87 -12.64
CA GLY A 284 19.57 -10.53 -13.39
C GLY A 284 20.67 -11.57 -13.32
N TYR A 285 20.51 -12.65 -12.53
CA TYR A 285 21.57 -13.63 -12.34
C TYR A 285 21.89 -14.41 -13.61
N LEU A 286 20.88 -14.98 -14.28
CA LEU A 286 21.07 -15.79 -15.47
C LEU A 286 21.76 -15.03 -16.62
N ASN A 287 21.55 -13.71 -16.70
CA ASN A 287 22.14 -12.85 -17.73
C ASN A 287 23.51 -12.26 -17.32
N SER A 288 23.99 -12.55 -16.10
CA SER A 288 25.27 -12.07 -15.62
C SER A 288 26.42 -13.00 -16.08
N ALA A 289 27.62 -12.43 -16.20
CA ALA A 289 28.82 -13.24 -16.54
C ALA A 289 29.06 -14.42 -15.57
N ILE A 290 28.84 -14.17 -14.26
CA ILE A 290 28.95 -15.21 -13.22
C ILE A 290 27.88 -16.28 -13.41
N GLY A 291 26.65 -15.86 -13.70
CA GLY A 291 25.52 -16.76 -13.91
C GLY A 291 25.72 -17.65 -15.14
N GLN A 292 26.23 -17.10 -16.23
CA GLN A 292 26.49 -17.86 -17.46
C GLN A 292 27.56 -18.92 -17.23
N VAL A 293 28.70 -18.58 -16.61
CA VAL A 293 29.72 -19.56 -16.24
C VAL A 293 29.14 -20.67 -15.39
N PHE A 294 28.31 -20.32 -14.38
CA PHE A 294 27.70 -21.31 -13.51
C PHE A 294 26.70 -22.21 -14.25
N VAL A 295 25.95 -21.68 -15.21
CA VAL A 295 25.02 -22.43 -16.06
C VAL A 295 25.79 -23.43 -16.91
N ASP A 296 26.92 -23.02 -17.53
CA ASP A 296 27.73 -23.85 -18.40
C ASP A 296 28.41 -25.01 -17.64
N GLU A 297 28.70 -24.84 -16.36
CA GLU A 297 29.27 -25.88 -15.49
C GLU A 297 28.26 -26.94 -15.03
N GLN A 298 26.97 -26.74 -15.29
CA GLN A 298 25.92 -27.70 -14.87
C GLN A 298 25.92 -28.95 -15.77
N ASN A 299 25.63 -30.10 -15.20
CA ASN A 299 25.41 -31.35 -15.94
C ASN A 299 24.27 -31.25 -16.98
N SER A 300 23.29 -30.40 -16.71
CA SER A 300 22.14 -30.13 -17.57
C SER A 300 21.82 -28.65 -17.56
N PRO A 301 22.49 -27.80 -18.35
CA PRO A 301 22.30 -26.36 -18.35
C PRO A 301 20.84 -25.93 -18.61
N ASN A 302 20.19 -26.55 -19.60
CA ASN A 302 18.80 -26.21 -19.93
C ASN A 302 17.83 -26.47 -18.77
N SER A 303 17.94 -27.63 -18.11
CA SER A 303 17.12 -27.95 -16.96
C SER A 303 17.39 -27.00 -15.79
N PHE A 304 18.65 -26.61 -15.59
CA PHE A 304 18.98 -25.62 -14.55
C PHE A 304 18.30 -24.27 -14.83
N VAL A 305 18.40 -23.75 -16.05
CA VAL A 305 17.77 -22.48 -16.43
C VAL A 305 16.26 -22.54 -16.27
N GLU A 306 15.62 -23.63 -16.67
CA GLU A 306 14.19 -23.83 -16.54
C GLU A 306 13.75 -23.83 -15.06
N TYR A 307 14.39 -24.63 -14.21
CA TYR A 307 14.09 -24.65 -12.77
C TYR A 307 14.41 -23.33 -12.05
N TYR A 308 15.49 -22.67 -12.46
CA TYR A 308 15.84 -21.36 -11.91
C TYR A 308 14.77 -20.32 -12.25
N THR A 309 14.29 -20.30 -13.49
CA THR A 309 13.21 -19.41 -13.94
C THR A 309 11.92 -19.68 -13.17
N LEU A 310 11.55 -20.95 -12.95
CA LEU A 310 10.40 -21.31 -12.12
C LEU A 310 10.53 -20.80 -10.68
N LYS A 311 11.74 -20.84 -10.11
CA LYS A 311 12.02 -20.31 -8.77
C LYS A 311 11.91 -18.80 -8.70
N LEU A 312 12.26 -18.08 -9.78
CA LEU A 312 12.13 -16.62 -9.87
C LEU A 312 10.66 -16.18 -9.96
N TRP A 313 9.83 -17.02 -10.55
CA TRP A 313 8.42 -16.71 -10.69
C TRP A 313 7.71 -16.73 -9.34
N ASN A 314 7.67 -15.57 -8.70
CA ASN A 314 7.08 -15.38 -7.38
C ASN A 314 5.69 -14.73 -7.51
N PRO A 315 4.60 -15.47 -7.19
CA PRO A 315 3.25 -14.93 -7.27
C PRO A 315 3.04 -13.66 -6.42
N ASN A 316 3.81 -13.48 -5.34
CA ASN A 316 3.73 -12.30 -4.47
C ASN A 316 4.25 -11.02 -5.12
N ASN A 317 5.01 -11.13 -6.23
CA ASN A 317 5.44 -9.96 -7.00
C ASN A 317 4.31 -9.35 -7.83
N TRP A 318 3.16 -10.04 -7.92
CA TRP A 318 2.02 -9.67 -8.74
C TRP A 318 0.77 -9.48 -7.89
N GLU A 319 -0.10 -8.55 -8.30
CA GLU A 319 -1.45 -8.48 -7.74
C GLU A 319 -2.29 -9.67 -8.21
N LEU A 320 -3.39 -9.91 -7.48
CA LEU A 320 -4.30 -11.00 -7.80
C LEU A 320 -4.94 -10.82 -9.17
N PRO A 321 -5.02 -11.87 -9.99
CA PRO A 321 -5.69 -11.85 -11.28
C PRO A 321 -7.19 -11.62 -11.13
N ARG A 322 -7.91 -11.56 -12.25
CA ARG A 322 -9.36 -11.45 -12.26
C ARG A 322 -9.99 -12.57 -11.43
N ARG A 323 -10.91 -12.17 -10.56
CA ARG A 323 -11.71 -13.09 -9.75
C ARG A 323 -13.17 -12.74 -9.89
N ILE A 324 -14.00 -13.76 -9.96
CA ILE A 324 -15.45 -13.62 -10.08
C ILE A 324 -16.10 -14.24 -8.86
N ARG A 325 -17.10 -13.56 -8.31
CA ARG A 325 -17.90 -14.02 -7.19
C ARG A 325 -19.37 -13.83 -7.48
N LEU A 326 -20.16 -14.86 -7.30
CA LEU A 326 -21.61 -14.80 -7.23
C LEU A 326 -22.05 -14.98 -5.78
N GLY A 327 -23.02 -14.19 -5.35
CA GLY A 327 -23.54 -14.31 -3.98
C GLY A 327 -24.99 -13.85 -3.87
N VAL A 328 -25.60 -14.29 -2.79
CA VAL A 328 -26.94 -13.91 -2.38
C VAL A 328 -26.91 -13.40 -0.96
N ARG A 329 -27.54 -12.27 -0.71
CA ARG A 329 -27.73 -11.70 0.63
C ARG A 329 -29.22 -11.69 0.93
N VAL A 330 -29.59 -12.23 2.07
CA VAL A 330 -30.99 -12.25 2.54
C VAL A 330 -31.07 -11.33 3.77
N ASN A 331 -32.01 -10.39 3.71
CA ASN A 331 -32.35 -9.46 4.79
C ASN A 331 -33.76 -9.79 5.27
N PHE A 332 -33.94 -10.02 6.55
CA PHE A 332 -35.23 -10.44 7.16
C PHE A 332 -35.54 -9.66 8.44
#